data_c0e4d09433ae1a03962f390353823e60
#
_entry.id   c0e4d09433ae1a03962f390353823e60
#
_cell.length_a   1.000
_cell.length_b   1.000
_cell.length_c   1.000
_cell.angle_alpha   90.00
_cell.angle_beta   90.00
_cell.angle_gamma   90.00
#
_symmetry.space_group_name_H-M   'P 1'
#
loop_
_entity.id
_entity.type
_entity.pdbx_description
1 polymer ?
#
loop_
_entity_poly.entity_id
_entity_poly.type
_entity_poly.pdbx_seq_one_letter_code
_entity_poly.pdbx_strand_id
1 'polypeptide(L)'
;MNQAKIKRIIARSAGILAALLVLLLIAAGISAYVCSRNIKVTEYAVSMDGIEHPARLVVAADLHGKVYGDDNAPLYDKVAAQNPDVIVLLGDLFPAQFTEADRDYVVDLTRRMQEIAPVYFAMGNHEKSYTAKYGDDWIEMIRETGAIVLDEAWQDVDIAGNTIRLGGAMGNGYLFGRTSAQFHASPEYDVLFRLEHARQPAILLSHMPDTVALSDGPRRWHIPLVLCGHTHGGVVRVPGIGGLYAPMQGWFPRFDYGEYQLNSEMRMIITSGLSGHDHVPRIFNLPEIAVIDLKP
;
A
#
# COMPACT_ATOMS: atom_id res chain seq x y z
N MET A 1 38.60 29.16 -31.21
CA MET A 1 38.55 27.69 -31.35
C MET A 1 38.08 27.38 -32.79
N ASN A 2 38.75 26.50 -33.54
CA ASN A 2 38.44 26.21 -34.93
C ASN A 2 37.05 25.52 -35.03
N GLN A 3 36.20 25.96 -35.94
CA GLN A 3 34.84 25.39 -36.19
C GLN A 3 34.81 23.86 -36.36
N ALA A 4 35.85 23.28 -36.97
CA ALA A 4 36.00 21.84 -37.15
C ALA A 4 36.17 21.10 -35.80
N LYS A 5 36.89 21.73 -34.83
CA LYS A 5 37.10 21.17 -33.48
C LYS A 5 35.83 21.23 -32.68
N ILE A 6 35.05 22.32 -32.80
CA ILE A 6 33.73 22.46 -32.14
C ILE A 6 32.77 21.39 -32.65
N LYS A 7 32.64 21.21 -33.97
CA LYS A 7 31.76 20.17 -34.57
C LYS A 7 32.13 18.75 -34.10
N ARG A 8 33.42 18.42 -33.97
CA ARG A 8 33.85 17.11 -33.47
C ARG A 8 33.50 16.92 -31.97
N ILE A 9 33.63 17.97 -31.15
CA ILE A 9 33.23 17.89 -29.73
C ILE A 9 31.74 17.67 -29.62
N ILE A 10 30.93 18.44 -30.35
CA ILE A 10 29.45 18.29 -30.34
C ILE A 10 29.06 16.88 -30.81
N ALA A 11 29.64 16.38 -31.90
CA ALA A 11 29.33 15.04 -32.38
C ALA A 11 29.71 13.93 -31.40
N ARG A 12 30.87 14.05 -30.70
CA ARG A 12 31.27 13.12 -29.64
C ARG A 12 30.33 13.18 -28.45
N SER A 13 29.98 14.40 -27.97
CA SER A 13 29.04 14.59 -26.86
C SER A 13 27.65 14.03 -27.19
N ALA A 14 27.15 14.26 -28.42
CA ALA A 14 25.88 13.69 -28.88
C ALA A 14 25.93 12.14 -28.93
N GLY A 15 27.04 11.56 -29.42
CA GLY A 15 27.25 10.12 -29.42
C GLY A 15 27.29 9.51 -28.00
N ILE A 16 27.97 10.16 -27.08
CA ILE A 16 27.99 9.74 -25.66
C ILE A 16 26.58 9.82 -25.05
N LEU A 17 25.87 10.91 -25.28
CA LEU A 17 24.50 11.08 -24.77
C LEU A 17 23.55 10.02 -25.34
N ALA A 18 23.64 9.73 -26.63
CA ALA A 18 22.87 8.66 -27.27
C ALA A 18 23.18 7.28 -26.67
N ALA A 19 24.45 6.98 -26.46
CA ALA A 19 24.86 5.72 -25.83
C ALA A 19 24.35 5.62 -24.38
N LEU A 20 24.41 6.69 -23.59
CA LEU A 20 23.86 6.73 -22.23
C LEU A 20 22.34 6.53 -22.22
N LEU A 21 21.62 7.14 -23.16
CA LEU A 21 20.18 6.96 -23.32
C LEU A 21 19.84 5.51 -23.63
N VAL A 22 20.56 4.87 -24.57
CA VAL A 22 20.36 3.45 -24.89
C VAL A 22 20.62 2.56 -23.68
N LEU A 23 21.68 2.80 -22.93
CA LEU A 23 21.95 2.05 -21.70
C LEU A 23 20.88 2.24 -20.64
N LEU A 24 20.35 3.45 -20.49
CA LEU A 24 19.23 3.73 -19.58
C LEU A 24 17.97 2.98 -20.00
N LEU A 25 17.63 2.96 -21.29
CA LEU A 25 16.47 2.23 -21.80
C LEU A 25 16.61 0.71 -21.59
N ILE A 26 17.81 0.17 -21.79
CA ILE A 26 18.10 -1.25 -21.52
C ILE A 26 17.92 -1.52 -20.01
N ALA A 27 18.50 -0.69 -19.14
CA ALA A 27 18.38 -0.84 -17.70
C ALA A 27 16.91 -0.75 -17.24
N ALA A 28 16.13 0.19 -17.79
CA ALA A 28 14.72 0.32 -17.53
C ALA A 28 13.93 -0.93 -17.96
N GLY A 29 14.21 -1.48 -19.15
CA GLY A 29 13.60 -2.71 -19.64
C GLY A 29 13.91 -3.93 -18.77
N ILE A 30 15.18 -4.11 -18.37
CA ILE A 30 15.58 -5.17 -17.43
C ILE A 30 14.87 -4.98 -16.09
N SER A 31 14.85 -3.74 -15.58
CA SER A 31 14.17 -3.44 -14.32
C SER A 31 12.68 -3.76 -14.39
N ALA A 32 11.98 -3.35 -15.44
CA ALA A 32 10.57 -3.67 -15.65
C ALA A 32 10.32 -5.18 -15.66
N TYR A 33 11.17 -5.94 -16.36
CA TYR A 33 11.10 -7.40 -16.38
C TYR A 33 11.30 -8.01 -14.98
N VAL A 34 12.31 -7.55 -14.23
CA VAL A 34 12.57 -8.02 -12.86
C VAL A 34 11.41 -7.67 -11.93
N CYS A 35 10.91 -6.44 -11.98
CA CYS A 35 9.78 -5.97 -11.16
C CYS A 35 8.46 -6.69 -11.49
N SER A 36 8.31 -7.22 -12.71
CA SER A 36 7.08 -7.95 -13.07
C SER A 36 7.00 -9.35 -12.44
N ARG A 37 8.12 -9.93 -12.02
CA ARG A 37 8.23 -11.33 -11.58
C ARG A 37 8.64 -11.53 -10.12
N ASN A 38 9.23 -10.50 -9.52
CA ASN A 38 9.79 -10.63 -8.18
C ASN A 38 9.04 -9.77 -7.19
N ILE A 39 8.90 -10.29 -5.97
CA ILE A 39 8.34 -9.60 -4.82
C ILE A 39 9.47 -9.48 -3.80
N LYS A 40 9.77 -8.28 -3.32
CA LYS A 40 10.66 -8.08 -2.17
C LYS A 40 9.88 -8.17 -0.87
N VAL A 41 10.58 -8.46 0.20
CA VAL A 41 10.10 -8.31 1.57
C VAL A 41 10.85 -7.15 2.20
N THR A 42 10.12 -6.25 2.85
CA THR A 42 10.71 -5.15 3.62
C THR A 42 10.20 -5.23 5.05
N GLU A 43 11.11 -5.26 6.02
CA GLU A 43 10.78 -5.35 7.44
C GLU A 43 10.86 -3.97 8.09
N TYR A 44 9.85 -3.63 8.88
CA TYR A 44 9.73 -2.41 9.67
C TYR A 44 9.58 -2.79 11.15
N ALA A 45 10.49 -2.31 11.98
CA ALA A 45 10.42 -2.52 13.43
C ALA A 45 9.74 -1.31 14.09
N VAL A 46 8.63 -1.55 14.76
CA VAL A 46 7.80 -0.50 15.37
C VAL A 46 7.66 -0.77 16.85
N SER A 47 8.34 0.02 17.70
CA SER A 47 8.03 0.05 19.12
C SER A 47 6.78 0.89 19.35
N MET A 48 5.82 0.36 20.10
CA MET A 48 4.55 1.01 20.36
C MET A 48 4.12 0.74 21.80
N ASP A 49 3.78 1.81 22.52
CA ASP A 49 3.31 1.73 23.90
C ASP A 49 2.11 0.79 24.02
N GLY A 50 2.12 -0.06 25.04
CA GLY A 50 1.06 -1.03 25.32
C GLY A 50 1.19 -2.35 24.55
N ILE A 51 2.22 -2.54 23.72
CA ILE A 51 2.62 -3.85 23.20
C ILE A 51 3.45 -4.55 24.28
N GLU A 52 2.98 -5.69 24.73
CA GLU A 52 3.64 -6.50 25.78
C GLU A 52 4.41 -7.70 25.17
N HIS A 53 3.95 -8.19 24.04
CA HIS A 53 4.53 -9.33 23.32
C HIS A 53 4.87 -8.94 21.87
N PRO A 54 6.03 -9.34 21.35
CA PRO A 54 6.33 -9.12 19.93
C PRO A 54 5.22 -9.71 19.05
N ALA A 55 4.79 -8.96 18.04
CA ALA A 55 3.78 -9.41 17.08
C ALA A 55 4.17 -9.03 15.65
N ARG A 56 3.90 -9.93 14.70
CA ARG A 56 4.28 -9.75 13.29
C ARG A 56 3.06 -9.67 12.40
N LEU A 57 2.90 -8.53 11.74
CA LEU A 57 1.89 -8.31 10.73
C LEU A 57 2.53 -8.39 9.34
N VAL A 58 1.92 -9.12 8.41
CA VAL A 58 2.33 -9.12 6.99
C VAL A 58 1.29 -8.37 6.18
N VAL A 59 1.72 -7.31 5.49
CA VAL A 59 0.85 -6.40 4.75
C VAL A 59 1.03 -6.61 3.25
N ALA A 60 -0.07 -6.86 2.56
CA ALA A 60 -0.18 -6.94 1.10
C ALA A 60 -1.25 -5.96 0.61
N ALA A 61 -0.93 -5.18 -0.42
CA ALA A 61 -1.81 -4.17 -1.00
C ALA A 61 -1.63 -4.06 -2.51
N ASP A 62 -2.55 -3.40 -3.18
CA ASP A 62 -2.41 -2.98 -4.59
C ASP A 62 -2.06 -4.14 -5.52
N LEU A 63 -2.77 -5.27 -5.41
CA LEU A 63 -2.54 -6.43 -6.27
C LEU A 63 -3.16 -6.26 -7.66
N HIS A 64 -4.30 -5.55 -7.73
CA HIS A 64 -5.02 -5.23 -8.98
C HIS A 64 -5.21 -6.42 -9.92
N GLY A 65 -5.59 -7.58 -9.37
CA GLY A 65 -5.82 -8.80 -10.13
C GLY A 65 -4.56 -9.43 -10.73
N LYS A 66 -3.37 -8.95 -10.37
CA LYS A 66 -2.12 -9.52 -10.84
C LYS A 66 -1.90 -10.89 -10.22
N VAL A 67 -1.47 -11.84 -11.06
CA VAL A 67 -1.12 -13.20 -10.65
C VAL A 67 0.40 -13.38 -10.72
N TYR A 68 0.99 -13.87 -9.65
CA TYR A 68 2.41 -14.20 -9.54
C TYR A 68 2.63 -15.70 -9.74
N GLY A 69 3.34 -16.04 -10.82
CA GLY A 69 3.61 -17.44 -11.16
C GLY A 69 2.33 -18.22 -11.46
N ASP A 70 2.29 -19.46 -11.01
CA ASP A 70 1.12 -20.31 -11.12
C ASP A 70 0.23 -20.09 -9.89
N ASP A 71 -0.97 -19.59 -10.12
CA ASP A 71 -2.04 -19.41 -9.10
C ASP A 71 -1.58 -18.67 -7.82
N ASN A 72 -0.75 -17.65 -7.98
CA ASN A 72 -0.14 -16.88 -6.87
C ASN A 72 0.72 -17.68 -5.89
N ALA A 73 1.12 -18.91 -6.19
CA ALA A 73 1.92 -19.73 -5.29
C ALA A 73 3.18 -19.00 -4.77
N PRO A 74 3.98 -18.29 -5.62
CA PRO A 74 5.14 -17.52 -5.11
C PRO A 74 4.77 -16.39 -4.13
N LEU A 75 3.56 -15.84 -4.21
CA LEU A 75 3.07 -14.83 -3.26
C LEU A 75 2.74 -15.48 -1.92
N TYR A 76 1.97 -16.57 -1.94
CA TYR A 76 1.59 -17.31 -0.72
C TYR A 76 2.81 -17.87 0.01
N ASP A 77 3.75 -18.51 -0.71
CA ASP A 77 4.99 -19.03 -0.14
C ASP A 77 5.80 -17.91 0.54
N LYS A 78 5.86 -16.74 -0.09
CA LYS A 78 6.61 -15.61 0.43
C LYS A 78 5.95 -15.02 1.69
N VAL A 79 4.61 -14.95 1.73
CA VAL A 79 3.86 -14.53 2.92
C VAL A 79 4.04 -15.54 4.04
N ALA A 80 3.85 -16.85 3.78
CA ALA A 80 3.99 -17.90 4.77
C ALA A 80 5.41 -17.96 5.37
N ALA A 81 6.44 -17.73 4.54
CA ALA A 81 7.84 -17.69 4.99
C ALA A 81 8.14 -16.58 6.01
N GLN A 82 7.25 -15.57 6.14
CA GLN A 82 7.40 -14.52 7.14
C GLN A 82 6.87 -14.92 8.52
N ASN A 83 6.18 -16.06 8.64
CA ASN A 83 5.55 -16.53 9.88
C ASN A 83 4.66 -15.42 10.53
N PRO A 84 3.65 -14.92 9.83
CA PRO A 84 2.79 -13.84 10.34
C PRO A 84 1.92 -14.31 11.50
N ASP A 85 1.73 -13.45 12.51
CA ASP A 85 0.66 -13.62 13.49
C ASP A 85 -0.69 -13.23 12.86
N VAL A 86 -0.66 -12.23 11.96
CA VAL A 86 -1.81 -11.80 11.16
C VAL A 86 -1.38 -11.31 9.78
N ILE A 87 -2.28 -11.40 8.81
CA ILE A 87 -2.13 -10.84 7.48
C ILE A 87 -3.10 -9.66 7.32
N VAL A 88 -2.59 -8.56 6.77
CA VAL A 88 -3.39 -7.39 6.40
C VAL A 88 -3.47 -7.30 4.89
N LEU A 89 -4.67 -7.44 4.34
CA LEU A 89 -4.98 -7.12 2.95
C LEU A 89 -5.46 -5.66 2.92
N LEU A 90 -4.61 -4.78 2.42
CA LEU A 90 -4.77 -3.33 2.58
C LEU A 90 -5.32 -2.66 1.32
N GLY A 91 -6.32 -3.29 0.70
CA GLY A 91 -7.10 -2.75 -0.42
C GLY A 91 -6.44 -2.83 -1.80
N ASP A 92 -7.22 -2.46 -2.79
CA ASP A 92 -6.90 -2.47 -4.23
C ASP A 92 -6.42 -3.85 -4.72
N LEU A 93 -7.18 -4.89 -4.35
CA LEU A 93 -7.00 -6.25 -4.86
C LEU A 93 -7.69 -6.44 -6.22
N PHE A 94 -8.82 -5.75 -6.46
CA PHE A 94 -9.52 -5.76 -7.73
C PHE A 94 -8.72 -5.05 -8.84
N PRO A 95 -8.76 -5.56 -10.09
CA PRO A 95 -8.10 -4.88 -11.21
C PRO A 95 -8.71 -3.51 -11.50
N ALA A 96 -7.98 -2.65 -12.21
CA ALA A 96 -8.49 -1.33 -12.61
C ALA A 96 -9.70 -1.43 -13.55
N GLN A 97 -9.73 -2.44 -14.40
CA GLN A 97 -10.85 -2.77 -15.28
C GLN A 97 -11.46 -4.10 -14.81
N PHE A 98 -12.32 -4.02 -13.82
CA PHE A 98 -12.93 -5.19 -13.21
C PHE A 98 -14.23 -5.60 -13.89
N THR A 99 -14.48 -6.91 -13.86
CA THR A 99 -15.73 -7.58 -14.20
C THR A 99 -16.39 -8.15 -12.93
N GLU A 100 -17.62 -8.62 -13.03
CA GLU A 100 -18.29 -9.26 -11.90
C GLU A 100 -17.54 -10.52 -11.40
N ALA A 101 -16.90 -11.24 -12.30
CA ALA A 101 -16.16 -12.47 -11.97
C ALA A 101 -14.88 -12.24 -11.15
N ASP A 102 -14.35 -11.01 -11.13
CA ASP A 102 -13.11 -10.71 -10.37
C ASP A 102 -13.30 -10.85 -8.86
N ARG A 103 -14.57 -10.84 -8.35
CA ARG A 103 -14.86 -11.13 -6.94
C ARG A 103 -14.38 -12.53 -6.53
N ASP A 104 -14.55 -13.52 -7.40
CA ASP A 104 -14.20 -14.91 -7.10
C ASP A 104 -12.69 -15.05 -6.90
N TYR A 105 -11.89 -14.30 -7.69
CA TYR A 105 -10.45 -14.21 -7.51
C TYR A 105 -10.08 -13.58 -6.15
N VAL A 106 -10.70 -12.46 -5.78
CA VAL A 106 -10.40 -11.77 -4.51
C VAL A 106 -10.81 -12.65 -3.31
N VAL A 107 -11.95 -13.34 -3.40
CA VAL A 107 -12.42 -14.27 -2.36
C VAL A 107 -11.46 -15.46 -2.22
N ASP A 108 -11.01 -16.06 -3.32
CA ASP A 108 -10.07 -17.19 -3.30
C ASP A 108 -8.71 -16.77 -2.74
N LEU A 109 -8.18 -15.63 -3.19
CA LEU A 109 -6.96 -15.05 -2.62
C LEU A 109 -7.07 -14.87 -1.10
N THR A 110 -8.18 -14.31 -0.63
CA THR A 110 -8.40 -14.08 0.81
C THR A 110 -8.48 -15.40 1.57
N ARG A 111 -9.18 -16.41 1.04
CA ARG A 111 -9.26 -17.75 1.63
C ARG A 111 -7.88 -18.39 1.79
N ARG A 112 -7.05 -18.34 0.75
CA ARG A 112 -5.68 -18.89 0.81
C ARG A 112 -4.77 -18.12 1.76
N MET A 113 -4.92 -16.81 1.87
CA MET A 113 -4.21 -16.04 2.89
C MET A 113 -4.67 -16.43 4.30
N GLN A 114 -5.98 -16.66 4.50
CA GLN A 114 -6.55 -17.09 5.77
C GLN A 114 -6.05 -18.48 6.20
N GLU A 115 -5.67 -19.36 5.26
CA GLU A 115 -5.03 -20.65 5.56
C GLU A 115 -3.61 -20.49 6.16
N ILE A 116 -2.95 -19.34 5.92
CA ILE A 116 -1.61 -19.05 6.44
C ILE A 116 -1.71 -18.43 7.85
N ALA A 117 -2.53 -17.38 8.01
CA ALA A 117 -2.75 -16.69 9.29
C ALA A 117 -4.07 -15.89 9.22
N PRO A 118 -4.65 -15.48 10.37
CA PRO A 118 -5.84 -14.63 10.41
C PRO A 118 -5.71 -13.39 9.53
N VAL A 119 -6.73 -13.12 8.71
CA VAL A 119 -6.74 -12.01 7.74
C VAL A 119 -7.62 -10.86 8.22
N TYR A 120 -7.07 -9.65 8.16
CA TYR A 120 -7.80 -8.38 8.26
C TYR A 120 -7.81 -7.72 6.89
N PHE A 121 -9.01 -7.45 6.39
CA PHE A 121 -9.22 -6.88 5.07
C PHE A 121 -9.71 -5.43 5.20
N ALA A 122 -8.90 -4.47 4.75
CA ALA A 122 -9.30 -3.07 4.63
C ALA A 122 -9.59 -2.73 3.17
N MET A 123 -10.58 -1.86 2.94
CA MET A 123 -11.06 -1.49 1.60
C MET A 123 -10.15 -0.46 0.94
N GLY A 124 -9.85 -0.65 -0.34
CA GLY A 124 -9.28 0.37 -1.21
C GLY A 124 -10.33 1.03 -2.10
N ASN A 125 -9.90 1.91 -2.97
CA ASN A 125 -10.80 2.59 -3.89
C ASN A 125 -11.34 1.68 -5.01
N HIS A 126 -10.63 0.61 -5.36
CA HIS A 126 -11.12 -0.38 -6.32
C HIS A 126 -12.23 -1.24 -5.73
N GLU A 127 -12.13 -1.65 -4.46
CA GLU A 127 -13.20 -2.33 -3.74
C GLU A 127 -14.47 -1.47 -3.68
N LYS A 128 -14.32 -0.18 -3.32
CA LYS A 128 -15.47 0.76 -3.29
C LYS A 128 -16.09 0.95 -4.67
N SER A 129 -15.25 1.04 -5.71
CA SER A 129 -15.72 1.15 -7.10
C SER A 129 -16.43 -0.12 -7.57
N TYR A 130 -15.90 -1.29 -7.20
CA TYR A 130 -16.54 -2.58 -7.48
C TYR A 130 -17.90 -2.66 -6.80
N THR A 131 -17.98 -2.37 -5.51
CA THR A 131 -19.22 -2.36 -4.72
C THR A 131 -20.26 -1.40 -5.33
N ALA A 132 -19.85 -0.22 -5.75
CA ALA A 132 -20.75 0.76 -6.36
C ALA A 132 -21.35 0.25 -7.69
N LYS A 133 -20.68 -0.65 -8.39
CA LYS A 133 -21.13 -1.18 -9.69
C LYS A 133 -21.89 -2.50 -9.59
N TYR A 134 -21.49 -3.40 -8.71
CA TYR A 134 -22.00 -4.78 -8.66
C TYR A 134 -22.66 -5.16 -7.33
N GLY A 135 -22.67 -4.24 -6.34
CA GLY A 135 -23.21 -4.52 -5.01
C GLY A 135 -22.15 -5.02 -4.04
N ASP A 136 -22.56 -5.28 -2.81
CA ASP A 136 -21.70 -5.59 -1.66
C ASP A 136 -21.73 -7.06 -1.22
N ASP A 137 -22.44 -7.92 -1.92
CA ASP A 137 -22.57 -9.36 -1.61
C ASP A 137 -21.22 -10.06 -1.48
N TRP A 138 -20.22 -9.63 -2.25
CA TRP A 138 -18.87 -10.16 -2.20
C TRP A 138 -18.18 -9.95 -0.84
N ILE A 139 -18.58 -8.92 -0.09
CA ILE A 139 -18.03 -8.64 1.24
C ILE A 139 -18.41 -9.78 2.20
N GLU A 140 -19.64 -10.28 2.10
CA GLU A 140 -20.05 -11.44 2.89
C GLU A 140 -19.29 -12.71 2.48
N MET A 141 -19.03 -12.90 1.19
CA MET A 141 -18.17 -13.99 0.72
C MET A 141 -16.75 -13.91 1.30
N ILE A 142 -16.20 -12.70 1.47
CA ILE A 142 -14.91 -12.51 2.16
C ILE A 142 -15.04 -12.91 3.64
N ARG A 143 -16.11 -12.50 4.35
CA ARG A 143 -16.34 -12.88 5.75
C ARG A 143 -16.51 -14.40 5.92
N GLU A 144 -17.16 -15.07 4.98
CA GLU A 144 -17.29 -16.53 4.96
C GLU A 144 -15.95 -17.26 4.84
N THR A 145 -14.87 -16.61 4.37
CA THR A 145 -13.52 -17.18 4.42
C THR A 145 -12.93 -17.18 5.83
N GLY A 146 -13.55 -16.50 6.78
CA GLY A 146 -13.05 -16.27 8.14
C GLY A 146 -12.29 -14.95 8.29
N ALA A 147 -12.11 -14.17 7.23
CA ALA A 147 -11.45 -12.87 7.27
C ALA A 147 -12.35 -11.81 7.92
N ILE A 148 -11.71 -10.89 8.67
CA ILE A 148 -12.39 -9.75 9.28
C ILE A 148 -12.30 -8.56 8.32
N VAL A 149 -13.45 -8.11 7.82
CA VAL A 149 -13.53 -6.95 6.92
C VAL A 149 -13.73 -5.68 7.73
N LEU A 150 -12.78 -4.75 7.61
CA LEU A 150 -12.81 -3.43 8.21
C LEU A 150 -13.11 -2.37 7.14
N ASP A 151 -14.40 -2.23 6.80
CA ASP A 151 -14.91 -1.22 5.87
C ASP A 151 -15.45 -0.02 6.62
N GLU A 152 -14.63 1.01 6.78
CA GLU A 152 -14.93 2.18 7.63
C GLU A 152 -15.43 1.74 9.01
N ALA A 153 -14.72 0.77 9.58
CA ALA A 153 -15.06 0.09 10.83
C ALA A 153 -13.80 -0.12 11.68
N TRP A 154 -14.00 -0.39 12.96
CA TRP A 154 -12.92 -0.69 13.90
C TRP A 154 -13.32 -1.85 14.83
N GLN A 155 -12.30 -2.54 15.34
CA GLN A 155 -12.46 -3.65 16.26
C GLN A 155 -11.24 -3.77 17.19
N ASP A 156 -11.47 -4.14 18.45
CA ASP A 156 -10.41 -4.59 19.34
C ASP A 156 -10.15 -6.07 19.08
N VAL A 157 -8.90 -6.42 18.81
CA VAL A 157 -8.48 -7.75 18.40
C VAL A 157 -7.29 -8.22 19.24
N ASP A 158 -7.18 -9.54 19.43
CA ASP A 158 -5.97 -10.14 20.01
C ASP A 158 -4.99 -10.48 18.89
N ILE A 159 -3.76 -9.96 18.98
CA ILE A 159 -2.64 -10.32 18.11
C ILE A 159 -1.46 -10.71 18.99
N ALA A 160 -1.11 -11.99 18.97
CA ALA A 160 -0.01 -12.56 19.77
C ALA A 160 -0.11 -12.21 21.28
N GLY A 161 -1.33 -12.18 21.82
CA GLY A 161 -1.59 -11.86 23.23
C GLY A 161 -1.66 -10.35 23.55
N ASN A 162 -1.58 -9.50 22.54
CA ASN A 162 -1.80 -8.05 22.72
C ASN A 162 -3.21 -7.67 22.27
N THR A 163 -3.96 -6.96 23.09
CA THR A 163 -5.21 -6.33 22.65
C THR A 163 -4.89 -5.06 21.88
N ILE A 164 -5.16 -5.06 20.58
CA ILE A 164 -4.87 -3.95 19.66
C ILE A 164 -6.18 -3.47 19.05
N ARG A 165 -6.38 -2.16 18.95
CA ARG A 165 -7.48 -1.58 18.16
C ARG A 165 -7.06 -1.44 16.71
N LEU A 166 -7.68 -2.23 15.83
CA LEU A 166 -7.54 -2.06 14.39
C LEU A 166 -8.72 -1.26 13.84
N GLY A 167 -8.43 -0.26 13.00
CA GLY A 167 -9.46 0.45 12.26
C GLY A 167 -9.13 0.42 10.77
N GLY A 168 -10.13 0.22 9.93
CA GLY A 168 -10.00 0.24 8.47
C GLY A 168 -10.71 1.46 7.89
N ALA A 169 -10.01 2.24 7.06
CA ALA A 169 -10.57 3.37 6.35
C ALA A 169 -9.97 3.46 4.95
N MET A 170 -10.71 4.02 3.98
CA MET A 170 -10.15 4.25 2.65
C MET A 170 -9.10 5.36 2.67
N GLY A 171 -9.21 6.34 3.57
CA GLY A 171 -8.21 7.40 3.74
C GLY A 171 -8.36 8.59 2.81
N ASN A 172 -9.59 8.87 2.37
CA ASN A 172 -9.88 9.97 1.43
C ASN A 172 -10.76 11.08 2.02
N GLY A 173 -10.84 11.17 3.33
CA GLY A 173 -11.83 11.95 4.08
C GLY A 173 -12.05 13.38 3.65
N TYR A 174 -10.99 14.12 3.29
CA TYR A 174 -11.07 15.50 2.80
C TYR A 174 -11.00 15.64 1.28
N LEU A 175 -10.73 14.57 0.59
CA LEU A 175 -10.66 14.54 -0.87
C LEU A 175 -12.09 14.45 -1.45
N PHE A 176 -12.27 14.74 -2.72
CA PHE A 176 -13.56 14.72 -3.41
C PHE A 176 -14.57 15.78 -2.94
N GLY A 177 -14.10 16.94 -2.45
CA GLY A 177 -14.93 18.10 -2.17
C GLY A 177 -15.85 17.97 -0.96
N ARG A 178 -15.61 17.03 -0.05
CA ARG A 178 -16.35 16.96 1.22
C ARG A 178 -16.10 18.20 2.07
N THR A 179 -17.16 18.79 2.61
CA THR A 179 -17.04 19.83 3.61
C THR A 179 -16.58 19.24 4.94
N SER A 180 -16.05 20.09 5.84
CA SER A 180 -15.67 19.66 7.20
C SER A 180 -16.85 19.02 7.94
N ALA A 181 -18.05 19.54 7.81
CA ALA A 181 -19.25 18.95 8.43
C ALA A 181 -19.58 17.57 7.87
N GLN A 182 -19.45 17.36 6.55
CA GLN A 182 -19.67 16.06 5.92
C GLN A 182 -18.64 15.03 6.34
N PHE A 183 -17.38 15.46 6.50
CA PHE A 183 -16.34 14.56 7.02
C PHE A 183 -16.60 14.16 8.46
N HIS A 184 -16.92 15.11 9.34
CA HIS A 184 -17.25 14.80 10.75
C HIS A 184 -18.47 13.89 10.92
N ALA A 185 -19.36 13.85 9.93
CA ALA A 185 -20.52 12.95 9.92
C ALA A 185 -20.25 11.62 9.22
N SER A 186 -19.01 11.38 8.74
CA SER A 186 -18.68 10.16 8.00
C SER A 186 -18.25 9.01 8.92
N PRO A 187 -18.47 7.75 8.52
CA PRO A 187 -17.95 6.59 9.23
C PRO A 187 -16.42 6.61 9.36
N GLU A 188 -15.71 7.11 8.35
CA GLU A 188 -14.25 7.28 8.38
C GLU A 188 -13.81 8.17 9.56
N TYR A 189 -14.55 9.27 9.83
CA TYR A 189 -14.24 10.11 10.98
C TYR A 189 -14.44 9.37 12.32
N ASP A 190 -15.50 8.55 12.45
CA ASP A 190 -15.71 7.75 13.67
C ASP A 190 -14.55 6.77 13.89
N VAL A 191 -14.07 6.11 12.84
CA VAL A 191 -12.88 5.22 12.92
C VAL A 191 -11.68 5.99 13.45
N LEU A 192 -11.34 7.12 12.84
CA LEU A 192 -10.20 7.94 13.25
C LEU A 192 -10.34 8.42 14.69
N PHE A 193 -11.54 8.88 15.07
CA PHE A 193 -11.83 9.31 16.42
C PHE A 193 -11.69 8.19 17.46
N ARG A 194 -12.15 6.97 17.12
CA ARG A 194 -12.03 5.81 18.00
C ARG A 194 -10.61 5.32 18.16
N LEU A 195 -9.79 5.42 17.12
CA LEU A 195 -8.37 5.08 17.19
C LEU A 195 -7.59 6.12 17.99
N GLU A 196 -7.84 7.41 17.76
CA GLU A 196 -7.25 8.53 18.50
C GLU A 196 -7.48 8.44 20.01
N HIS A 197 -8.68 7.98 20.42
CA HIS A 197 -9.08 7.89 21.84
C HIS A 197 -9.00 6.45 22.38
N ALA A 198 -8.26 5.56 21.70
CA ALA A 198 -8.04 4.22 22.20
C ALA A 198 -7.16 4.24 23.46
N ARG A 199 -7.43 3.32 24.39
CA ARG A 199 -6.58 3.10 25.58
C ARG A 199 -5.51 2.05 25.33
N GLN A 200 -5.77 1.13 24.42
CA GLN A 200 -4.85 0.11 23.93
C GLN A 200 -4.10 0.63 22.68
N PRO A 201 -3.00 -0.05 22.27
CA PRO A 201 -2.33 0.22 21.01
C PRO A 201 -3.33 0.30 19.87
N ALA A 202 -3.19 1.30 18.99
CA ALA A 202 -4.10 1.53 17.88
C ALA A 202 -3.36 1.56 16.55
N ILE A 203 -3.90 0.85 15.54
CA ILE A 203 -3.35 0.80 14.19
C ILE A 203 -4.45 1.15 13.19
N LEU A 204 -4.20 2.13 12.36
CA LEU A 204 -5.06 2.50 11.24
C LEU A 204 -4.59 1.79 9.97
N LEU A 205 -5.48 1.03 9.37
CA LEU A 205 -5.34 0.45 8.03
C LEU A 205 -5.99 1.42 7.04
N SER A 206 -5.21 2.36 6.52
CA SER A 206 -5.69 3.41 5.61
C SER A 206 -5.15 3.16 4.22
N HIS A 207 -6.00 2.66 3.30
CA HIS A 207 -5.50 2.38 1.95
C HIS A 207 -4.83 3.61 1.34
N MET A 208 -5.48 4.79 1.36
CA MET A 208 -4.89 6.05 0.91
C MET A 208 -4.26 6.80 2.09
N PRO A 209 -3.05 7.37 1.92
CA PRO A 209 -2.38 8.11 2.99
C PRO A 209 -2.96 9.51 3.23
N ASP A 210 -3.82 9.98 2.35
CA ASP A 210 -4.13 11.40 2.15
C ASP A 210 -4.80 12.05 3.37
N THR A 211 -5.75 11.36 4.03
CA THR A 211 -6.47 11.91 5.18
C THR A 211 -5.54 12.24 6.35
N VAL A 212 -4.54 11.40 6.60
CA VAL A 212 -3.63 11.55 7.75
C VAL A 212 -2.33 12.28 7.40
N ALA A 213 -1.90 12.23 6.15
CA ALA A 213 -0.60 12.75 5.72
C ALA A 213 -0.66 14.14 5.07
N LEU A 214 -1.79 14.49 4.47
CA LEU A 214 -1.96 15.75 3.75
C LEU A 214 -2.80 16.76 4.55
N SER A 215 -2.79 18.00 4.10
CA SER A 215 -3.53 19.12 4.71
C SER A 215 -3.20 19.30 6.20
N ASP A 216 -4.19 19.25 7.08
CA ASP A 216 -4.04 19.38 8.52
C ASP A 216 -4.05 18.03 9.27
N GLY A 217 -4.09 16.91 8.53
CA GLY A 217 -4.09 15.55 9.09
C GLY A 217 -3.03 15.33 10.16
N PRO A 218 -1.73 15.66 9.90
CA PRO A 218 -0.67 15.48 10.90
C PRO A 218 -0.79 16.34 12.16
N ARG A 219 -1.63 17.38 12.14
CA ARG A 219 -1.91 18.24 13.31
C ARG A 219 -3.16 17.78 14.06
N ARG A 220 -4.03 17.06 13.37
CA ARG A 220 -5.34 16.66 13.88
C ARG A 220 -5.31 15.29 14.56
N TRP A 221 -4.54 14.37 14.01
CA TRP A 221 -4.53 12.96 14.40
C TRP A 221 -3.20 12.56 15.03
N HIS A 222 -3.26 11.70 16.05
CA HIS A 222 -2.11 11.17 16.80
C HIS A 222 -2.19 9.64 16.92
N ILE A 223 -2.72 8.98 15.92
CA ILE A 223 -2.82 7.52 15.85
C ILE A 223 -1.41 6.93 15.76
N PRO A 224 -0.98 6.04 16.68
CA PRO A 224 0.42 5.63 16.79
C PRO A 224 1.01 5.02 15.52
N LEU A 225 0.24 4.18 14.82
CA LEU A 225 0.68 3.54 13.58
C LEU A 225 -0.39 3.61 12.49
N VAL A 226 0.01 4.04 11.30
CA VAL A 226 -0.81 4.05 10.10
C VAL A 226 -0.13 3.21 9.03
N LEU A 227 -0.85 2.25 8.45
CA LEU A 227 -0.38 1.42 7.34
C LEU A 227 -1.14 1.84 6.08
N CYS A 228 -0.40 2.11 4.98
CA CYS A 228 -0.97 2.60 3.73
C CYS A 228 -0.44 1.83 2.51
N GLY A 229 -1.24 1.87 1.42
CA GLY A 229 -0.90 1.43 0.06
C GLY A 229 -1.09 2.56 -0.94
N HIS A 230 -1.83 2.30 -2.05
CA HIS A 230 -2.34 3.24 -3.03
C HIS A 230 -1.30 3.96 -3.90
N THR A 231 -0.14 4.27 -3.39
CA THR A 231 0.86 5.11 -4.07
C THR A 231 1.73 4.35 -5.06
N HIS A 232 1.64 3.03 -5.05
CA HIS A 232 2.46 2.11 -5.87
C HIS A 232 3.97 2.39 -5.78
N GLY A 233 4.44 2.95 -4.67
CA GLY A 233 5.84 3.36 -4.51
C GLY A 233 6.30 4.41 -5.52
N GLY A 234 5.36 5.22 -6.04
CA GLY A 234 5.60 6.21 -7.09
C GLY A 234 5.79 5.62 -8.48
N VAL A 235 5.29 4.41 -8.74
CA VAL A 235 5.27 3.62 -9.99
C VAL A 235 6.66 3.41 -10.61
N VAL A 236 7.30 4.48 -11.09
CA VAL A 236 8.70 4.52 -11.54
C VAL A 236 9.53 5.26 -10.51
N ARG A 237 10.61 4.66 -10.05
CA ARG A 237 11.51 5.29 -9.09
C ARG A 237 12.82 5.71 -9.75
N VAL A 238 13.27 6.91 -9.43
CA VAL A 238 14.59 7.41 -9.86
C VAL A 238 15.54 7.36 -8.68
N PRO A 239 16.67 6.66 -8.80
CA PRO A 239 17.66 6.62 -7.73
C PRO A 239 18.05 8.02 -7.23
N GLY A 240 17.96 8.24 -5.92
CA GLY A 240 18.29 9.52 -5.28
C GLY A 240 17.19 10.60 -5.36
N ILE A 241 16.12 10.39 -6.11
CA ILE A 241 14.97 11.32 -6.22
C ILE A 241 13.74 10.75 -5.53
N GLY A 242 13.42 9.46 -5.76
CA GLY A 242 12.20 8.81 -5.27
C GLY A 242 11.25 8.45 -6.37
N GLY A 243 9.95 8.32 -6.04
CA GLY A 243 8.88 8.01 -6.99
C GLY A 243 8.57 9.18 -7.92
N LEU A 244 8.22 8.86 -9.16
CA LEU A 244 7.88 9.90 -10.14
C LEU A 244 6.43 10.36 -10.06
N TYR A 245 5.51 9.43 -9.75
CA TYR A 245 4.08 9.74 -9.75
C TYR A 245 3.34 8.89 -8.72
N ALA A 246 2.45 9.49 -7.97
CA ALA A 246 1.47 8.77 -7.16
C ALA A 246 0.06 9.32 -7.41
N PRO A 247 -0.98 8.46 -7.40
CA PRO A 247 -2.36 8.92 -7.44
C PRO A 247 -2.60 9.98 -6.37
N MET A 248 -3.49 10.93 -6.61
CA MET A 248 -3.86 12.06 -5.76
C MET A 248 -2.73 13.07 -5.45
N GLN A 249 -1.46 12.66 -5.44
CA GLN A 249 -0.33 13.56 -5.18
C GLN A 249 0.33 14.09 -6.48
N GLY A 250 0.15 13.39 -7.61
CA GLY A 250 0.72 13.79 -8.91
C GLY A 250 2.22 13.47 -9.03
N TRP A 251 2.95 14.36 -9.74
CA TRP A 251 4.37 14.20 -10.01
C TRP A 251 5.23 14.53 -8.79
N PHE A 252 6.26 13.70 -8.54
CA PHE A 252 7.19 13.85 -7.41
C PHE A 252 6.47 13.89 -6.06
N PRO A 253 5.71 12.83 -5.74
CA PRO A 253 4.92 12.78 -4.53
C PRO A 253 5.78 12.89 -3.28
N ARG A 254 5.25 13.53 -2.25
CA ARG A 254 5.90 13.65 -0.95
C ARG A 254 5.87 12.33 -0.17
N PHE A 255 4.77 11.60 -0.29
CA PHE A 255 4.51 10.36 0.42
C PHE A 255 4.30 9.23 -0.59
N ASP A 256 5.37 8.56 -0.98
CA ASP A 256 5.34 7.56 -2.04
C ASP A 256 5.60 6.12 -1.55
N TYR A 257 6.51 5.95 -0.58
CA TYR A 257 6.96 4.64 -0.14
C TYR A 257 7.86 4.74 1.09
N GLY A 258 7.70 3.79 2.02
CA GLY A 258 8.56 3.66 3.18
C GLY A 258 7.94 4.24 4.45
N GLU A 259 8.78 4.55 5.41
CA GLU A 259 8.39 5.01 6.73
C GLU A 259 8.47 6.54 6.84
N TYR A 260 7.44 7.14 7.44
CA TYR A 260 7.33 8.58 7.68
C TYR A 260 6.91 8.86 9.12
N GLN A 261 7.61 9.77 9.79
CA GLN A 261 7.13 10.35 11.03
C GLN A 261 6.29 11.58 10.70
N LEU A 262 4.97 11.49 10.91
CA LEU A 262 4.04 12.57 10.57
C LEU A 262 3.98 13.65 11.66
N ASN A 263 4.05 13.24 12.93
CA ASN A 263 4.18 14.10 14.11
C ASN A 263 4.89 13.32 15.24
N SER A 264 4.92 13.83 16.48
CA SER A 264 5.64 13.18 17.60
C SER A 264 5.12 11.78 17.95
N GLU A 265 3.86 11.47 17.64
CA GLU A 265 3.16 10.27 18.08
C GLU A 265 2.75 9.36 16.91
N MET A 266 2.62 9.91 15.69
CA MET A 266 2.07 9.21 14.53
C MET A 266 3.15 8.83 13.52
N ARG A 267 3.34 7.54 13.36
CA ARG A 267 4.19 6.92 12.35
C ARG A 267 3.33 6.36 11.23
N MET A 268 3.71 6.58 9.98
CA MET A 268 3.05 6.03 8.81
C MET A 268 4.02 5.19 8.00
N ILE A 269 3.58 4.01 7.59
CA ILE A 269 4.32 3.12 6.68
C ILE A 269 3.49 2.94 5.43
N ILE A 270 4.07 3.27 4.28
CA ILE A 270 3.44 3.10 2.97
C ILE A 270 4.14 1.96 2.25
N THR A 271 3.41 0.88 1.97
CA THR A 271 3.94 -0.18 1.12
C THR A 271 3.97 0.25 -0.34
N SER A 272 4.95 -0.25 -1.10
CA SER A 272 4.96 -0.04 -2.54
C SER A 272 3.89 -0.86 -3.28
N GLY A 273 3.19 -1.77 -2.60
CA GLY A 273 2.16 -2.62 -3.18
C GLY A 273 2.70 -3.69 -4.14
N LEU A 274 1.80 -4.53 -4.65
CA LEU A 274 2.15 -5.73 -5.41
C LEU A 274 2.06 -5.56 -6.93
N SER A 275 1.32 -4.58 -7.46
CA SER A 275 1.23 -4.35 -8.91
C SER A 275 1.75 -2.97 -9.34
N GLY A 276 1.86 -2.74 -10.66
CA GLY A 276 2.02 -1.42 -11.24
C GLY A 276 0.70 -0.63 -11.20
N HIS A 277 0.76 0.63 -11.62
CA HIS A 277 -0.42 1.46 -11.77
C HIS A 277 -0.89 1.39 -13.23
N ASP A 278 -2.12 0.95 -13.45
CA ASP A 278 -2.71 0.75 -14.77
C ASP A 278 -1.81 -0.07 -15.71
N HIS A 279 -1.48 0.51 -16.87
CA HIS A 279 -0.60 -0.13 -17.87
C HIS A 279 0.87 0.29 -17.74
N VAL A 280 1.21 1.09 -16.72
CA VAL A 280 2.59 1.57 -16.52
C VAL A 280 3.38 0.52 -15.74
N PRO A 281 4.45 -0.04 -16.31
CA PRO A 281 5.28 -1.02 -15.61
C PRO A 281 6.06 -0.35 -14.48
N ARG A 282 6.30 -1.09 -13.40
CA ARG A 282 7.25 -0.68 -12.37
C ARG A 282 8.67 -0.67 -12.93
N ILE A 283 9.40 0.44 -12.72
CA ILE A 283 10.80 0.58 -13.09
C ILE A 283 11.58 1.03 -11.86
N PHE A 284 12.63 0.28 -11.50
CA PHE A 284 13.44 0.46 -10.28
C PHE A 284 12.58 0.48 -8.98
N ASN A 285 11.47 -0.24 -9.01
CA ASN A 285 10.45 -0.24 -7.96
C ASN A 285 9.87 -1.64 -7.81
N LEU A 286 10.55 -2.51 -7.07
CA LEU A 286 10.08 -3.88 -6.85
C LEU A 286 8.72 -3.89 -6.12
N PRO A 287 7.78 -4.74 -6.55
CA PRO A 287 6.61 -5.09 -5.74
C PRO A 287 7.01 -5.55 -4.35
N GLU A 288 6.17 -5.30 -3.36
CA GLU A 288 6.53 -5.48 -1.95
C GLU A 288 5.45 -6.16 -1.14
N ILE A 289 5.91 -7.03 -0.25
CA ILE A 289 5.21 -7.41 0.98
C ILE A 289 5.90 -6.66 2.12
N ALA A 290 5.16 -5.87 2.89
CA ALA A 290 5.69 -5.20 4.07
C ALA A 290 5.46 -6.07 5.31
N VAL A 291 6.50 -6.26 6.12
CA VAL A 291 6.45 -6.95 7.40
C VAL A 291 6.57 -5.92 8.51
N ILE A 292 5.61 -5.89 9.42
CA ILE A 292 5.57 -4.95 10.53
C ILE A 292 5.80 -5.73 11.82
N ASP A 293 6.98 -5.58 12.39
CA ASP A 293 7.35 -6.17 13.68
C ASP A 293 7.01 -5.18 14.81
N LEU A 294 5.90 -5.41 15.48
CA LEU A 294 5.54 -4.67 16.69
C LEU A 294 6.41 -5.14 17.85
N LYS A 295 6.89 -4.19 18.63
CA LYS A 295 7.77 -4.45 19.78
C LYS A 295 7.31 -3.66 21.00
N PRO A 296 7.54 -4.21 22.21
CA PRO A 296 7.40 -3.46 23.45
C PRO A 296 8.17 -2.15 23.48
#